data_119ae4a4d20c5b3df9a2e89f71564302
#
_entry.id   119ae4a4d20c5b3df9a2e89f71564302
#
_cell.length_a   1.000
_cell.length_b   1.000
_cell.length_c   1.000
_cell.angle_alpha   90.00
_cell.angle_beta   90.00
_cell.angle_gamma   90.00
#
_symmetry.space_group_name_H-M   'P 1'
#
loop_
_entity.id
_entity.type
_entity.pdbx_description
1 polymer ?
#
loop_
_entity_poly.entity_id
_entity_poly.type
_entity_poly.pdbx_seq_one_letter_code
_entity_poly.pdbx_strand_id
1 'polypeptide(L)'
;MNESNANDKTAGQAMTRRDLLKDAAAGAVAAAVPASLARAAETGTKMTTTQMMNQAPTVACRKVPLNAPGAKAKVYFSRKIDAQTLIALYERINEGIYGKVAIKLHTGEKNGPNILPRDMVRAFQATVPDSSIVETNTLYHGDRYTTEQHLETLKVNGWTFCPVDIMDAEGTVNLPVRGGKHFKQVSMGGHIVNYDSMIVLTHFKGHAMGGFGGSMKNIAIGCADGRIGKAQVHAVDDVNKPWDQWPAKEHLMETMAESAKAVIDYFGKHIVFINVMRRMSVDCDCAGTSAAEPTIEDVGILASTDLLAIDQASVDLVYQTAHNHDLVERIESRVGMHQLEAMRSLGMGSDRYALSEV
;
A
#
# COMPACT_ATOMS: atom_id res chain seq x y z
N MET A 1 39.85 -64.02 20.23
CA MET A 1 40.08 -63.95 18.75
C MET A 1 39.06 -62.99 18.22
N ASN A 2 39.53 -61.81 18.03
CA ASN A 2 39.58 -60.97 16.85
C ASN A 2 38.21 -60.65 16.27
N GLU A 3 37.79 -59.41 16.45
CA GLU A 3 37.92 -58.21 15.59
C GLU A 3 36.81 -58.18 14.53
N SER A 4 36.18 -57.13 14.22
CA SER A 4 36.63 -55.75 14.01
C SER A 4 35.44 -54.78 13.91
N ASN A 5 35.71 -53.55 14.31
CA ASN A 5 34.95 -52.31 14.11
C ASN A 5 34.71 -51.98 12.64
N ALA A 6 33.57 -51.36 12.37
CA ALA A 6 33.47 -50.34 11.35
C ALA A 6 32.49 -49.24 11.78
N ASN A 7 33.07 -48.13 12.25
CA ASN A 7 32.41 -46.83 12.36
C ASN A 7 32.14 -46.27 10.98
N ASP A 8 30.90 -45.97 10.64
CA ASP A 8 30.59 -45.10 9.53
C ASP A 8 30.06 -43.74 10.05
N LYS A 9 30.95 -42.76 9.98
CA LYS A 9 30.68 -41.36 10.29
C LYS A 9 30.24 -40.66 8.98
N THR A 10 28.96 -40.52 8.74
CA THR A 10 28.45 -39.56 7.76
C THR A 10 28.44 -38.17 8.43
N ALA A 11 29.55 -37.44 8.26
CA ALA A 11 29.63 -36.02 8.56
C ALA A 11 28.82 -35.24 7.49
N GLY A 12 27.70 -34.67 7.90
CA GLY A 12 26.99 -33.69 7.11
C GLY A 12 27.87 -32.47 6.87
N GLN A 13 28.25 -32.25 5.60
CA GLN A 13 28.93 -31.02 5.19
C GLN A 13 27.93 -29.86 5.32
N ALA A 14 28.27 -28.91 6.19
CA ALA A 14 27.56 -27.63 6.27
C ALA A 14 27.74 -26.86 4.95
N MET A 15 26.64 -26.58 4.26
CA MET A 15 26.63 -25.72 3.07
C MET A 15 27.21 -24.35 3.40
N THR A 16 28.15 -23.89 2.58
CA THR A 16 28.77 -22.58 2.77
C THR A 16 27.86 -21.48 2.23
N ARG A 17 28.04 -20.26 2.75
CA ARG A 17 27.33 -19.05 2.31
C ARG A 17 27.39 -18.81 0.79
N ARG A 18 28.37 -19.41 0.12
CA ARG A 18 28.58 -19.31 -1.33
C ARG A 18 27.70 -20.27 -2.13
N ASP A 19 27.27 -21.35 -1.54
CA ASP A 19 26.39 -22.36 -2.17
C ASP A 19 24.92 -21.90 -2.08
N LEU A 20 24.53 -21.23 -0.99
CA LEU A 20 23.21 -20.57 -0.84
C LEU A 20 22.98 -19.44 -1.84
N LEU A 21 24.05 -18.75 -2.31
CA LEU A 21 23.93 -17.66 -3.28
C LEU A 21 23.79 -18.12 -4.73
N LYS A 22 24.07 -19.39 -5.03
CA LYS A 22 23.92 -19.93 -6.40
C LYS A 22 22.50 -20.36 -6.70
N ASP A 23 21.73 -20.82 -5.71
CA ASP A 23 20.33 -21.22 -5.89
C ASP A 23 19.35 -20.04 -5.83
N ALA A 24 19.76 -18.91 -5.25
CA ALA A 24 18.96 -17.66 -5.23
C ALA A 24 18.95 -16.91 -6.58
N ALA A 25 19.84 -17.26 -7.53
CA ALA A 25 19.96 -16.56 -8.81
C ALA A 25 18.93 -16.98 -9.88
N ALA A 26 18.08 -17.95 -9.61
CA ALA A 26 17.15 -18.50 -10.60
C ALA A 26 15.72 -17.92 -10.54
N GLY A 27 15.44 -16.94 -9.70
CA GLY A 27 14.08 -16.39 -9.49
C GLY A 27 13.93 -14.86 -9.53
N ALA A 28 15.02 -14.13 -9.59
CA ALA A 28 14.94 -12.67 -9.70
C ALA A 28 14.79 -12.29 -11.18
N VAL A 29 13.56 -12.05 -11.63
CA VAL A 29 13.32 -11.25 -12.83
C VAL A 29 13.68 -9.82 -12.44
N ALA A 30 14.92 -9.44 -12.61
CA ALA A 30 15.32 -8.03 -12.57
C ALA A 30 14.49 -7.31 -13.64
N ALA A 31 13.59 -6.42 -13.24
CA ALA A 31 12.90 -5.52 -14.14
C ALA A 31 13.93 -4.49 -14.66
N ALA A 32 14.71 -4.90 -15.64
CA ALA A 32 15.64 -3.99 -16.33
C ALA A 32 14.80 -2.87 -16.95
N VAL A 33 15.16 -1.62 -16.69
CA VAL A 33 14.62 -0.46 -17.40
C VAL A 33 14.78 -0.74 -18.90
N PRO A 34 13.71 -0.78 -19.69
CA PRO A 34 13.82 -1.01 -21.11
C PRO A 34 14.79 0.01 -21.74
N ALA A 35 15.74 -0.47 -22.55
CA ALA A 35 16.72 0.40 -23.22
C ALA A 35 16.08 1.56 -24.01
N SER A 36 14.80 1.42 -24.39
CA SER A 36 13.98 2.44 -25.02
C SER A 36 13.62 3.61 -24.09
N LEU A 37 13.43 3.38 -22.78
CA LEU A 37 13.18 4.45 -21.80
C LEU A 37 14.47 5.25 -21.54
N ALA A 38 15.61 4.57 -21.44
CA ALA A 38 16.92 5.22 -21.33
C ALA A 38 17.21 6.08 -22.58
N ARG A 39 16.92 5.57 -23.78
CA ARG A 39 17.11 6.27 -25.05
C ARG A 39 16.16 7.46 -25.24
N ALA A 40 14.92 7.39 -24.75
CA ALA A 40 13.95 8.50 -24.79
C ALA A 40 14.42 9.67 -23.90
N ALA A 41 15.05 9.38 -22.76
CA ALA A 41 15.65 10.41 -21.91
C ALA A 41 16.83 11.14 -22.60
N GLU A 42 17.62 10.43 -23.42
CA GLU A 42 18.74 11.02 -24.16
C GLU A 42 18.32 11.85 -25.39
N THR A 43 17.18 11.53 -26.00
CA THR A 43 16.73 12.21 -27.24
C THR A 43 15.72 13.33 -27.00
N GLY A 44 15.33 13.61 -25.77
CA GLY A 44 14.34 14.65 -25.44
C GLY A 44 12.93 14.40 -25.97
N THR A 45 12.66 13.20 -26.49
CA THR A 45 11.32 12.84 -27.03
C THR A 45 10.38 12.55 -25.87
N LYS A 46 9.38 13.43 -25.66
CA LYS A 46 8.34 13.19 -24.65
C LYS A 46 7.44 12.02 -25.08
N MET A 47 7.56 10.90 -24.40
CA MET A 47 6.65 9.77 -24.56
C MET A 47 5.34 10.04 -23.83
N THR A 48 4.20 9.62 -24.42
CA THR A 48 2.92 9.65 -23.73
C THR A 48 2.86 8.58 -22.64
N THR A 49 2.01 8.78 -21.61
CA THR A 49 1.76 7.78 -20.55
C THR A 49 1.42 6.41 -21.13
N THR A 50 0.62 6.36 -22.18
CA THR A 50 0.26 5.11 -22.89
C THR A 50 1.47 4.45 -23.54
N GLN A 51 2.38 5.21 -24.15
CA GLN A 51 3.60 4.66 -24.75
C GLN A 51 4.54 4.08 -23.69
N MET A 52 4.68 4.76 -22.56
CA MET A 52 5.50 4.26 -21.44
C MET A 52 4.92 2.96 -20.84
N MET A 53 3.59 2.91 -20.64
CA MET A 53 2.90 1.71 -20.17
C MET A 53 3.12 0.49 -21.08
N ASN A 54 3.05 0.69 -22.39
CA ASN A 54 3.23 -0.40 -23.36
C ASN A 54 4.64 -1.01 -23.35
N GLN A 55 5.61 -0.36 -22.70
CA GLN A 55 6.98 -0.84 -22.56
C GLN A 55 7.24 -1.58 -21.25
N ALA A 56 6.42 -1.33 -20.22
CA ALA A 56 6.55 -2.03 -18.95
C ALA A 56 6.00 -3.47 -19.07
N PRO A 57 6.64 -4.47 -18.42
CA PRO A 57 6.14 -5.84 -18.42
C PRO A 57 4.78 -5.91 -17.71
N THR A 58 3.88 -6.74 -18.24
CA THR A 58 2.62 -7.07 -17.57
C THR A 58 2.76 -8.36 -16.80
N VAL A 59 2.48 -8.31 -15.50
CA VAL A 59 2.54 -9.46 -14.60
C VAL A 59 1.13 -9.99 -14.37
N ALA A 60 0.94 -11.29 -14.56
CA ALA A 60 -0.36 -11.93 -14.33
C ALA A 60 -0.69 -11.97 -12.83
N CYS A 61 -1.99 -11.90 -12.50
CA CYS A 61 -2.45 -12.15 -11.14
C CYS A 61 -2.04 -13.54 -10.69
N ARG A 62 -1.35 -13.62 -9.56
CA ARG A 62 -0.86 -14.89 -8.99
C ARG A 62 -1.90 -15.62 -8.16
N LYS A 63 -2.92 -14.94 -7.70
CA LYS A 63 -3.76 -15.39 -6.58
C LYS A 63 -5.26 -15.22 -6.85
N VAL A 64 -6.05 -15.91 -6.06
CA VAL A 64 -7.52 -15.92 -6.17
C VAL A 64 -8.07 -14.64 -5.50
N PRO A 65 -9.15 -14.04 -6.02
CA PRO A 65 -9.84 -12.93 -5.37
C PRO A 65 -10.23 -13.25 -3.92
N LEU A 66 -10.22 -12.20 -3.05
CA LEU A 66 -10.35 -12.35 -1.61
C LEU A 66 -11.67 -12.97 -1.17
N ASN A 67 -12.77 -12.32 -1.37
CA ASN A 67 -14.06 -12.76 -0.83
C ASN A 67 -15.16 -12.76 -1.89
N ALA A 68 -16.15 -13.61 -1.70
CA ALA A 68 -17.37 -13.54 -2.50
C ALA A 68 -18.17 -12.29 -2.13
N PRO A 69 -18.65 -11.50 -3.10
CA PRO A 69 -19.51 -10.36 -2.83
C PRO A 69 -20.72 -10.72 -1.97
N GLY A 70 -21.05 -9.88 -0.97
CA GLY A 70 -22.21 -10.04 -0.11
C GLY A 70 -22.02 -10.95 1.12
N ALA A 71 -20.86 -11.59 1.30
CA ALA A 71 -20.55 -12.28 2.55
C ALA A 71 -20.33 -11.26 3.69
N LYS A 72 -20.78 -11.58 4.91
CA LYS A 72 -20.51 -10.75 6.09
C LYS A 72 -19.04 -10.90 6.50
N ALA A 73 -18.27 -9.82 6.40
CA ALA A 73 -16.86 -9.81 6.77
C ALA A 73 -16.65 -9.60 8.27
N LYS A 74 -15.52 -10.06 8.80
CA LYS A 74 -15.09 -9.76 10.18
C LYS A 74 -14.18 -8.54 10.17
N VAL A 75 -14.46 -7.59 11.06
CA VAL A 75 -13.59 -6.46 11.37
C VAL A 75 -13.31 -6.49 12.86
N TYR A 76 -12.04 -6.67 13.21
CA TYR A 76 -11.58 -6.58 14.61
C TYR A 76 -11.28 -5.13 14.93
N PHE A 77 -11.60 -4.71 16.14
CA PHE A 77 -11.48 -3.32 16.60
C PHE A 77 -10.96 -3.24 18.01
N SER A 78 -10.11 -2.28 18.30
CA SER A 78 -9.74 -1.90 19.67
C SER A 78 -9.62 -0.38 19.79
N ARG A 79 -10.10 0.16 20.91
CA ARG A 79 -9.96 1.60 21.23
C ARG A 79 -8.55 1.98 21.62
N LYS A 80 -7.74 1.01 22.07
CA LYS A 80 -6.34 1.23 22.39
C LYS A 80 -5.51 1.43 21.13
N ILE A 81 -4.62 2.43 21.17
CA ILE A 81 -3.70 2.75 20.08
C ILE A 81 -2.27 2.62 20.61
N ASP A 82 -1.78 1.40 20.63
CA ASP A 82 -0.41 1.08 21.01
C ASP A 82 0.14 -0.10 20.18
N ALA A 83 1.43 -0.37 20.33
CA ALA A 83 2.09 -1.42 19.57
C ALA A 83 1.57 -2.82 19.90
N GLN A 84 1.24 -3.09 21.16
CA GLN A 84 0.75 -4.40 21.60
C GLN A 84 -0.63 -4.67 20.99
N THR A 85 -1.51 -3.68 20.99
CA THR A 85 -2.83 -3.75 20.37
C THR A 85 -2.72 -3.96 18.85
N LEU A 86 -1.83 -3.22 18.18
CA LEU A 86 -1.58 -3.40 16.75
C LEU A 86 -1.14 -4.82 16.42
N ILE A 87 -0.21 -5.37 17.19
CA ILE A 87 0.29 -6.75 17.03
C ILE A 87 -0.84 -7.77 17.29
N ALA A 88 -1.59 -7.61 18.38
CA ALA A 88 -2.68 -8.53 18.73
C ALA A 88 -3.81 -8.55 17.69
N LEU A 89 -4.12 -7.39 17.08
CA LEU A 89 -5.09 -7.31 15.99
C LEU A 89 -4.56 -7.96 14.71
N TYR A 90 -3.29 -7.76 14.37
CA TYR A 90 -2.65 -8.41 13.24
C TYR A 90 -2.66 -9.94 13.37
N GLU A 91 -2.39 -10.48 14.55
CA GLU A 91 -2.43 -11.92 14.82
C GLU A 91 -3.81 -12.57 14.56
N ARG A 92 -4.90 -11.77 14.54
CA ARG A 92 -6.25 -12.25 14.20
C ARG A 92 -6.49 -12.41 12.70
N ILE A 93 -5.63 -11.82 11.87
CA ILE A 93 -5.85 -11.73 10.42
C ILE A 93 -4.66 -12.24 9.59
N ASN A 94 -3.57 -12.66 10.20
CA ASN A 94 -2.30 -12.96 9.52
C ASN A 94 -2.18 -14.37 8.93
N GLU A 95 -3.19 -15.23 9.04
CA GLU A 95 -3.15 -16.62 8.57
C GLU A 95 -2.68 -16.77 7.11
N GLY A 96 -3.04 -15.80 6.25
CA GLY A 96 -2.66 -15.79 4.84
C GLY A 96 -1.28 -15.20 4.55
N ILE A 97 -0.58 -14.62 5.53
CA ILE A 97 0.68 -13.90 5.34
C ILE A 97 1.87 -14.88 5.41
N TYR A 98 2.75 -14.82 4.40
CA TYR A 98 3.94 -15.68 4.32
C TYR A 98 5.01 -15.06 3.42
N GLY A 99 6.22 -15.63 3.46
CA GLY A 99 7.35 -15.27 2.59
C GLY A 99 7.84 -13.85 2.83
N LYS A 100 8.27 -13.20 1.77
CA LYS A 100 8.72 -11.81 1.82
C LYS A 100 7.51 -10.87 1.90
N VAL A 101 7.45 -10.05 2.94
CA VAL A 101 6.27 -9.26 3.29
C VAL A 101 6.48 -7.77 3.03
N ALA A 102 5.60 -7.18 2.23
CA ALA A 102 5.51 -5.73 2.08
C ALA A 102 4.62 -5.13 3.17
N ILE A 103 5.13 -4.23 4.00
CA ILE A 103 4.32 -3.40 4.90
C ILE A 103 4.08 -2.07 4.21
N LYS A 104 2.90 -1.91 3.59
CA LYS A 104 2.54 -0.68 2.90
C LYS A 104 1.97 0.32 3.87
N LEU A 105 2.69 1.40 4.08
CA LEU A 105 2.21 2.54 4.87
C LEU A 105 2.58 3.86 4.18
N HIS A 106 1.97 4.94 4.61
CA HIS A 106 2.34 6.28 4.18
C HIS A 106 3.38 6.85 5.15
N THR A 107 4.60 7.05 4.67
CA THR A 107 5.73 7.52 5.49
C THR A 107 5.71 9.04 5.74
N GLY A 108 4.85 9.77 5.03
CA GLY A 108 4.62 11.21 5.18
C GLY A 108 5.63 12.09 4.47
N GLU A 109 5.28 13.36 4.29
CA GLU A 109 6.23 14.41 3.91
C GLU A 109 7.14 14.76 5.10
N LYS A 110 8.26 15.46 4.83
CA LYS A 110 9.22 15.87 5.87
C LYS A 110 8.53 16.56 7.03
N ASN A 111 8.84 16.08 8.25
CA ASN A 111 8.32 16.63 9.49
C ASN A 111 6.78 16.65 9.61
N GLY A 112 6.07 15.79 8.86
CA GLY A 112 4.62 15.68 8.95
C GLY A 112 4.18 15.34 10.39
N PRO A 113 3.26 16.13 11.00
CA PRO A 113 2.97 16.01 12.44
C PRO A 113 2.10 14.80 12.80
N ASN A 114 1.36 14.27 11.82
CA ASN A 114 0.31 13.28 12.08
C ASN A 114 0.70 11.84 11.71
N ILE A 115 1.85 11.63 11.07
CA ILE A 115 2.31 10.30 10.64
C ILE A 115 2.33 9.29 11.79
N LEU A 116 2.20 8.01 11.47
CA LEU A 116 2.17 6.94 12.48
C LEU A 116 3.42 6.99 13.39
N PRO A 117 3.28 6.73 14.71
CA PRO A 117 4.41 6.72 15.64
C PRO A 117 5.45 5.67 15.23
N ARG A 118 6.70 6.11 15.03
CA ARG A 118 7.81 5.22 14.60
C ARG A 118 8.03 4.07 15.54
N ASP A 119 7.92 4.28 16.85
CA ASP A 119 8.13 3.22 17.83
C ASP A 119 7.03 2.14 17.77
N MET A 120 5.78 2.54 17.52
CA MET A 120 4.67 1.62 17.29
C MET A 120 4.91 0.77 16.04
N VAL A 121 5.29 1.41 14.92
CA VAL A 121 5.55 0.70 13.66
C VAL A 121 6.80 -0.16 13.75
N ARG A 122 7.86 0.30 14.45
CA ARG A 122 9.07 -0.48 14.71
C ARG A 122 8.76 -1.77 15.48
N ALA A 123 8.01 -1.66 16.58
CA ALA A 123 7.64 -2.81 17.38
C ALA A 123 6.78 -3.81 16.58
N PHE A 124 5.85 -3.31 15.76
CA PHE A 124 5.04 -4.12 14.87
C PHE A 124 5.90 -4.82 13.80
N GLN A 125 6.72 -4.06 13.07
CA GLN A 125 7.56 -4.61 12.00
C GLN A 125 8.51 -5.70 12.53
N ALA A 126 9.04 -5.55 13.73
CA ALA A 126 9.91 -6.55 14.36
C ALA A 126 9.22 -7.91 14.60
N THR A 127 7.88 -7.97 14.62
CA THR A 127 7.11 -9.21 14.72
C THR A 127 6.79 -9.87 13.39
N VAL A 128 7.09 -9.19 12.27
CA VAL A 128 6.81 -9.70 10.92
C VAL A 128 8.13 -10.10 10.25
N PRO A 129 8.47 -11.39 10.19
CA PRO A 129 9.71 -11.86 9.59
C PRO A 129 9.80 -11.49 8.10
N ASP A 130 11.01 -11.28 7.60
CA ASP A 130 11.32 -10.95 6.20
C ASP A 130 10.44 -9.83 5.63
N SER A 131 10.24 -8.77 6.41
CA SER A 131 9.39 -7.64 6.04
C SER A 131 10.19 -6.36 5.76
N SER A 132 9.68 -5.58 4.81
CA SER A 132 10.15 -4.23 4.50
C SER A 132 8.96 -3.27 4.46
N ILE A 133 9.16 -2.03 4.91
CA ILE A 133 8.23 -0.95 4.61
C ILE A 133 8.34 -0.65 3.11
N VAL A 134 7.20 -0.45 2.44
CA VAL A 134 7.19 -0.16 1.00
C VAL A 134 6.43 1.13 0.69
N GLU A 135 6.97 1.90 -0.23
CA GLU A 135 6.41 3.14 -0.78
C GLU A 135 6.68 3.25 -2.28
N THR A 136 6.15 4.29 -2.92
CA THR A 136 6.52 4.74 -4.27
C THR A 136 6.70 6.25 -4.30
N ASN A 137 7.48 6.76 -5.24
CA ASN A 137 7.71 8.18 -5.43
C ASN A 137 6.41 8.94 -5.73
N THR A 138 6.38 10.25 -5.47
CA THR A 138 5.20 11.09 -5.71
C THR A 138 5.09 11.53 -7.17
N LEU A 139 3.86 11.82 -7.63
CA LEU A 139 3.59 12.41 -8.93
C LEU A 139 3.97 13.90 -8.95
N TYR A 140 3.68 14.60 -7.87
CA TYR A 140 3.99 16.03 -7.70
C TYR A 140 5.45 16.24 -7.30
N HIS A 141 6.00 17.38 -7.69
CA HIS A 141 7.33 17.82 -7.26
C HIS A 141 7.35 18.12 -5.76
N GLY A 142 8.34 17.61 -5.07
CA GLY A 142 8.52 17.76 -3.64
C GLY A 142 9.59 16.85 -3.10
N ASP A 143 9.63 16.69 -1.78
CA ASP A 143 10.67 15.94 -1.06
C ASP A 143 10.63 14.42 -1.26
N ARG A 144 9.64 13.90 -1.98
CA ARG A 144 9.51 12.48 -2.34
C ARG A 144 9.36 12.29 -3.85
N TYR A 145 9.77 13.28 -4.64
CA TYR A 145 9.64 13.22 -6.09
C TYR A 145 10.65 12.26 -6.74
N THR A 146 11.91 12.30 -6.35
CA THR A 146 12.92 11.31 -6.76
C THR A 146 13.21 10.32 -5.64
N THR A 147 13.77 9.16 -5.98
CA THR A 147 14.14 8.14 -4.99
C THR A 147 15.12 8.68 -3.96
N GLU A 148 16.11 9.48 -4.38
CA GLU A 148 17.10 10.09 -3.49
C GLU A 148 16.45 11.05 -2.50
N GLN A 149 15.56 11.92 -2.98
CA GLN A 149 14.80 12.84 -2.12
C GLN A 149 13.90 12.08 -1.15
N HIS A 150 13.24 11.02 -1.63
CA HIS A 150 12.37 10.18 -0.82
C HIS A 150 13.15 9.47 0.28
N LEU A 151 14.30 8.87 -0.03
CA LEU A 151 15.19 8.25 0.96
C LEU A 151 15.67 9.25 2.02
N GLU A 152 15.95 10.50 1.65
CA GLU A 152 16.30 11.55 2.61
C GLU A 152 15.10 11.92 3.49
N THR A 153 13.90 12.00 2.92
CA THR A 153 12.66 12.24 3.68
C THR A 153 12.41 11.14 4.71
N LEU A 154 12.66 9.87 4.34
CA LEU A 154 12.56 8.73 5.27
C LEU A 154 13.50 8.88 6.47
N LYS A 155 14.74 9.33 6.24
CA LYS A 155 15.70 9.58 7.33
C LYS A 155 15.21 10.70 8.26
N VAL A 156 14.78 11.83 7.71
CA VAL A 156 14.26 12.95 8.48
C VAL A 156 13.05 12.52 9.33
N ASN A 157 12.16 11.71 8.79
CA ASN A 157 10.98 11.21 9.48
C ASN A 157 11.26 10.02 10.43
N GLY A 158 12.51 9.52 10.48
CA GLY A 158 12.93 8.45 11.40
C GLY A 158 12.54 7.03 10.94
N TRP A 159 12.30 6.82 9.65
CA TRP A 159 12.02 5.50 9.06
C TRP A 159 13.32 4.74 8.70
N THR A 160 14.22 4.57 9.69
CA THR A 160 15.55 3.98 9.48
C THR A 160 15.78 2.70 10.28
N PHE A 161 14.75 2.21 10.96
CA PHE A 161 14.84 1.05 11.84
C PHE A 161 14.65 -0.31 11.13
N CYS A 162 14.21 -0.30 9.89
CA CYS A 162 14.07 -1.48 9.05
C CYS A 162 14.32 -1.11 7.58
N PRO A 163 14.44 -2.09 6.67
CA PRO A 163 14.48 -1.81 5.23
C PRO A 163 13.22 -1.05 4.78
N VAL A 164 13.43 0.00 3.99
CA VAL A 164 12.35 0.71 3.29
C VAL A 164 12.64 0.64 1.80
N ASP A 165 11.70 0.09 1.04
CA ASP A 165 11.81 -0.11 -0.40
C ASP A 165 10.92 0.89 -1.13
N ILE A 166 11.54 1.73 -1.97
CA ILE A 166 10.84 2.60 -2.91
C ILE A 166 10.61 1.77 -4.17
N MET A 167 9.43 1.15 -4.26
CA MET A 167 9.14 0.10 -5.24
C MET A 167 9.29 0.51 -6.71
N ASP A 168 9.26 1.78 -7.02
CA ASP A 168 9.44 2.33 -8.37
C ASP A 168 10.84 2.91 -8.62
N ALA A 169 11.81 2.64 -7.73
CA ALA A 169 13.18 3.14 -7.86
C ALA A 169 13.88 2.63 -9.12
N GLU A 170 13.64 1.38 -9.50
CA GLU A 170 14.32 0.70 -10.60
C GLU A 170 13.40 0.38 -11.79
N GLY A 171 12.15 0.85 -11.76
CA GLY A 171 11.22 0.64 -12.86
C GLY A 171 9.81 0.29 -12.44
N THR A 172 9.01 -0.17 -13.40
CA THR A 172 7.58 -0.37 -13.23
C THR A 172 7.13 -1.72 -13.79
N VAL A 173 5.99 -2.22 -13.29
CA VAL A 173 5.27 -3.35 -13.86
C VAL A 173 3.81 -2.99 -14.04
N ASN A 174 3.13 -3.59 -15.00
CA ASN A 174 1.70 -3.44 -15.16
C ASN A 174 0.96 -4.58 -14.46
N LEU A 175 -0.01 -4.25 -13.63
CA LEU A 175 -0.95 -5.20 -13.07
C LEU A 175 -2.31 -5.10 -13.79
N PRO A 176 -2.92 -6.22 -14.19
CA PRO A 176 -4.20 -6.20 -14.87
C PRO A 176 -5.33 -5.80 -13.92
N VAL A 177 -6.30 -5.05 -14.43
CA VAL A 177 -7.52 -4.65 -13.70
C VAL A 177 -8.69 -5.49 -14.22
N ARG A 178 -9.18 -6.42 -13.41
CA ARG A 178 -10.33 -7.25 -13.76
C ARG A 178 -11.63 -6.47 -13.52
N GLY A 179 -12.44 -6.37 -14.57
CA GLY A 179 -13.72 -5.65 -14.50
C GLY A 179 -13.60 -4.13 -14.47
N GLY A 180 -12.41 -3.58 -14.73
CA GLY A 180 -12.20 -2.15 -14.77
C GLY A 180 -12.98 -1.47 -15.89
N LYS A 181 -13.55 -0.32 -15.59
CA LYS A 181 -14.27 0.57 -16.52
C LYS A 181 -13.30 1.52 -17.23
N HIS A 182 -12.29 2.01 -16.48
CA HIS A 182 -11.33 3.01 -16.94
C HIS A 182 -10.01 2.39 -17.39
N PHE A 183 -9.56 1.30 -16.73
CA PHE A 183 -8.28 0.69 -16.99
C PHE A 183 -8.40 -0.81 -17.31
N LYS A 184 -7.56 -1.28 -18.23
CA LYS A 184 -7.28 -2.71 -18.41
C LYS A 184 -6.12 -3.15 -17.55
N GLN A 185 -5.21 -2.23 -17.25
CA GLN A 185 -4.03 -2.44 -16.41
C GLN A 185 -3.58 -1.10 -15.82
N VAL A 186 -2.91 -1.15 -14.68
CA VAL A 186 -2.31 0.02 -14.00
C VAL A 186 -0.83 -0.22 -13.78
N SER A 187 -0.03 0.82 -14.00
CA SER A 187 1.41 0.79 -13.76
C SER A 187 1.71 0.92 -12.26
N MET A 188 2.45 -0.04 -11.73
CA MET A 188 2.86 -0.14 -10.33
C MET A 188 4.36 -0.04 -10.18
N GLY A 189 4.84 0.26 -8.98
CA GLY A 189 6.26 0.16 -8.67
C GLY A 189 6.78 -1.25 -8.95
N GLY A 190 7.90 -1.34 -9.70
CA GLY A 190 8.43 -2.60 -10.23
C GLY A 190 8.70 -3.65 -9.17
N HIS A 191 9.13 -3.22 -7.98
CA HIS A 191 9.47 -4.13 -6.89
C HIS A 191 8.25 -4.80 -6.23
N ILE A 192 7.01 -4.44 -6.55
CA ILE A 192 5.82 -5.10 -5.98
C ILE A 192 5.84 -6.62 -6.23
N VAL A 193 6.46 -7.06 -7.33
CA VAL A 193 6.57 -8.49 -7.69
C VAL A 193 7.56 -9.27 -6.82
N ASN A 194 8.39 -8.59 -6.05
CA ASN A 194 9.37 -9.20 -5.16
C ASN A 194 8.76 -9.68 -3.83
N TYR A 195 7.49 -9.37 -3.58
CA TYR A 195 6.79 -9.68 -2.32
C TYR A 195 5.77 -10.80 -2.53
N ASP A 196 5.71 -11.69 -1.53
CA ASP A 196 4.74 -12.79 -1.48
C ASP A 196 3.44 -12.36 -0.83
N SER A 197 3.53 -11.45 0.14
CA SER A 197 2.39 -10.97 0.93
C SER A 197 2.47 -9.46 1.16
N MET A 198 1.31 -8.85 1.48
CA MET A 198 1.24 -7.43 1.82
C MET A 198 0.41 -7.20 3.09
N ILE A 199 0.92 -6.36 3.97
CA ILE A 199 0.19 -5.79 5.11
C ILE A 199 -0.03 -4.31 4.81
N VAL A 200 -1.28 -3.91 4.68
CA VAL A 200 -1.64 -2.51 4.43
C VAL A 200 -1.87 -1.84 5.77
N LEU A 201 -0.84 -1.17 6.28
CA LEU A 201 -0.88 -0.43 7.54
C LEU A 201 -1.21 1.02 7.26
N THR A 202 -2.42 1.42 7.52
CA THR A 202 -2.97 2.72 7.11
C THR A 202 -3.15 3.65 8.30
N HIS A 203 -2.58 4.83 8.22
CA HIS A 203 -3.05 5.98 8.99
C HIS A 203 -4.35 6.47 8.33
N PHE A 204 -5.50 6.23 8.95
CA PHE A 204 -6.80 6.69 8.44
C PHE A 204 -6.98 8.20 8.72
N LYS A 205 -7.40 8.97 7.73
CA LYS A 205 -7.53 10.44 7.81
C LYS A 205 -8.33 11.01 6.65
N GLY A 206 -8.55 12.31 6.65
CA GLY A 206 -9.11 13.05 5.52
C GLY A 206 -8.17 13.12 4.31
N HIS A 207 -8.72 13.59 3.19
CA HIS A 207 -7.94 13.82 1.98
C HIS A 207 -8.56 14.92 1.11
N ALA A 208 -7.74 15.83 0.61
CA ALA A 208 -8.18 17.02 -0.13
C ALA A 208 -8.99 16.70 -1.40
N MET A 209 -8.67 15.63 -2.13
CA MET A 209 -9.38 15.22 -3.35
C MET A 209 -10.32 14.03 -3.11
N GLY A 210 -9.91 13.08 -2.27
CA GLY A 210 -10.61 11.80 -2.07
C GLY A 210 -11.63 11.79 -0.94
N GLY A 211 -11.75 12.86 -0.17
CA GLY A 211 -12.60 12.90 1.03
C GLY A 211 -11.93 12.23 2.22
N PHE A 212 -11.59 10.96 2.13
CA PHE A 212 -10.79 10.24 3.12
C PHE A 212 -9.69 9.38 2.48
N GLY A 213 -8.74 8.96 3.30
CA GLY A 213 -7.68 8.03 2.95
C GLY A 213 -7.69 6.83 3.87
N GLY A 214 -8.36 5.76 3.44
CA GLY A 214 -8.37 4.43 4.05
C GLY A 214 -7.38 3.47 3.41
N SER A 215 -7.53 2.18 3.68
CA SER A 215 -6.68 1.13 3.13
C SER A 215 -6.75 1.06 1.61
N MET A 216 -7.93 1.27 1.00
CA MET A 216 -8.08 1.30 -0.45
C MET A 216 -7.18 2.37 -1.08
N LYS A 217 -7.28 3.63 -0.61
CA LYS A 217 -6.45 4.71 -1.13
C LYS A 217 -4.96 4.47 -0.87
N ASN A 218 -4.60 3.89 0.27
CA ASN A 218 -3.21 3.61 0.62
C ASN A 218 -2.53 2.72 -0.44
N ILE A 219 -3.18 1.65 -0.91
CA ILE A 219 -2.64 0.80 -1.97
C ILE A 219 -2.86 1.37 -3.37
N ALA A 220 -4.00 2.02 -3.63
CA ALA A 220 -4.33 2.58 -4.93
C ALA A 220 -3.29 3.58 -5.44
N ILE A 221 -2.92 4.52 -4.57
CA ILE A 221 -1.94 5.57 -4.86
C ILE A 221 -0.53 5.12 -4.48
N GLY A 222 -0.39 4.44 -3.33
CA GLY A 222 0.91 4.13 -2.74
C GLY A 222 1.61 2.91 -3.33
N CYS A 223 0.96 2.13 -4.21
CA CYS A 223 1.59 1.07 -5.00
C CYS A 223 1.77 1.47 -6.47
N ALA A 224 0.96 2.41 -6.99
CA ALA A 224 1.14 2.98 -8.31
C ALA A 224 2.47 3.73 -8.40
N ASP A 225 3.22 3.55 -9.49
CA ASP A 225 4.49 4.25 -9.66
C ASP A 225 4.30 5.77 -9.80
N GLY A 226 5.34 6.53 -9.45
CA GLY A 226 5.27 7.98 -9.33
C GLY A 226 5.10 8.75 -10.63
N ARG A 227 5.28 8.12 -11.79
CA ARG A 227 5.26 8.81 -13.09
C ARG A 227 4.08 8.40 -13.95
N ILE A 228 3.87 7.11 -14.12
CA ILE A 228 2.86 6.56 -15.02
C ILE A 228 1.59 6.22 -14.24
N GLY A 229 1.70 5.35 -13.24
CA GLY A 229 0.57 4.82 -12.52
C GLY A 229 -0.21 5.89 -11.74
N LYS A 230 0.50 6.79 -11.04
CA LYS A 230 -0.17 7.89 -10.35
C LYS A 230 -0.84 8.88 -11.32
N ALA A 231 -0.23 9.14 -12.49
CA ALA A 231 -0.87 9.95 -13.52
C ALA A 231 -2.14 9.29 -14.06
N GLN A 232 -2.11 7.94 -14.28
CA GLN A 232 -3.30 7.18 -14.65
C GLN A 232 -4.41 7.33 -13.62
N VAL A 233 -4.09 7.03 -12.34
CA VAL A 233 -5.09 7.05 -11.26
C VAL A 233 -5.71 8.43 -11.08
N HIS A 234 -4.94 9.51 -11.27
CA HIS A 234 -5.47 10.87 -11.22
C HIS A 234 -6.09 11.32 -12.56
N ALA A 235 -6.04 10.48 -13.60
CA ALA A 235 -6.48 10.79 -14.96
C ALA A 235 -5.87 12.09 -15.50
N VAL A 236 -4.59 12.32 -15.19
CA VAL A 236 -3.87 13.56 -15.53
C VAL A 236 -3.04 13.34 -16.79
N ASP A 237 -3.28 14.14 -17.78
CA ASP A 237 -2.53 14.18 -19.04
C ASP A 237 -1.32 15.13 -18.97
N ASP A 238 -1.41 16.17 -18.14
CA ASP A 238 -0.35 17.14 -17.88
C ASP A 238 -0.23 17.42 -16.38
N VAL A 239 0.80 16.86 -15.77
CA VAL A 239 1.09 16.99 -14.32
C VAL A 239 1.49 18.40 -13.90
N ASN A 240 1.79 19.29 -14.83
CA ASN A 240 2.10 20.69 -14.54
C ASN A 240 0.84 21.56 -14.37
N LYS A 241 -0.34 21.04 -14.73
CA LYS A 241 -1.60 21.72 -14.40
C LYS A 241 -1.78 21.80 -12.89
N PRO A 242 -2.33 22.91 -12.37
CA PRO A 242 -2.72 23.02 -10.97
C PRO A 242 -3.59 21.83 -10.53
N TRP A 243 -3.36 21.30 -9.34
CA TRP A 243 -4.04 20.09 -8.84
C TRP A 243 -5.57 20.25 -8.71
N ASP A 244 -6.07 21.46 -8.55
CA ASP A 244 -7.51 21.79 -8.52
C ASP A 244 -8.18 21.70 -9.89
N GLN A 245 -7.39 21.59 -10.96
CA GLN A 245 -7.86 21.33 -12.33
C GLN A 245 -7.78 19.85 -12.72
N TRP A 246 -7.29 19.00 -11.83
CA TRP A 246 -7.24 17.56 -12.08
C TRP A 246 -8.63 16.94 -11.93
N PRO A 247 -8.93 15.86 -12.69
CA PRO A 247 -10.16 15.10 -12.49
C PRO A 247 -10.32 14.68 -11.03
N ALA A 248 -11.51 14.87 -10.50
CA ALA A 248 -11.81 14.67 -9.10
C ALA A 248 -13.16 13.96 -8.93
N LYS A 249 -13.69 13.91 -7.71
CA LYS A 249 -14.98 13.35 -7.37
C LYS A 249 -15.10 11.87 -7.80
N GLU A 250 -16.24 11.49 -8.34
CA GLU A 250 -16.57 10.10 -8.69
C GLU A 250 -15.52 9.46 -9.61
N HIS A 251 -15.01 10.20 -10.59
CA HIS A 251 -14.01 9.67 -11.50
C HIS A 251 -12.73 9.23 -10.77
N LEU A 252 -12.21 10.09 -9.88
CA LEU A 252 -11.02 9.74 -9.07
C LEU A 252 -11.29 8.56 -8.14
N MET A 253 -12.50 8.46 -7.55
CA MET A 253 -12.83 7.34 -6.66
C MET A 253 -12.87 6.01 -7.42
N GLU A 254 -13.44 6.01 -8.64
CA GLU A 254 -13.49 4.85 -9.52
C GLU A 254 -12.08 4.42 -9.96
N THR A 255 -11.25 5.35 -10.40
CA THR A 255 -9.87 5.06 -10.83
C THR A 255 -8.98 4.57 -9.70
N MET A 256 -9.13 5.13 -8.49
CA MET A 256 -8.48 4.61 -7.29
C MET A 256 -8.94 3.19 -6.97
N ALA A 257 -10.24 2.91 -7.02
CA ALA A 257 -10.75 1.57 -6.76
C ALA A 257 -10.20 0.55 -7.78
N GLU A 258 -10.13 0.91 -9.06
CA GLU A 258 -9.53 0.06 -10.09
C GLU A 258 -8.04 -0.20 -9.86
N SER A 259 -7.28 0.80 -9.45
CA SER A 259 -5.87 0.65 -9.07
C SER A 259 -5.71 -0.29 -7.88
N ALA A 260 -6.49 -0.10 -6.81
CA ALA A 260 -6.49 -0.98 -5.65
C ALA A 260 -6.92 -2.41 -6.01
N LYS A 261 -7.89 -2.56 -6.93
CA LYS A 261 -8.35 -3.86 -7.45
C LYS A 261 -7.19 -4.66 -8.05
N ALA A 262 -6.33 -4.02 -8.84
CA ALA A 262 -5.15 -4.69 -9.40
C ALA A 262 -4.23 -5.23 -8.30
N VAL A 263 -4.02 -4.47 -7.22
CA VAL A 263 -3.17 -4.89 -6.09
C VAL A 263 -3.79 -6.07 -5.33
N ILE A 264 -5.07 -5.98 -4.95
CA ILE A 264 -5.71 -7.09 -4.22
C ILE A 264 -5.84 -8.35 -5.07
N ASP A 265 -6.08 -8.24 -6.37
CA ASP A 265 -6.12 -9.38 -7.28
C ASP A 265 -4.73 -10.01 -7.46
N TYR A 266 -3.66 -9.23 -7.36
CA TYR A 266 -2.30 -9.71 -7.41
C TYR A 266 -1.94 -10.55 -6.17
N PHE A 267 -2.21 -10.04 -4.96
CA PHE A 267 -1.89 -10.74 -3.71
C PHE A 267 -2.94 -11.79 -3.32
N GLY A 268 -4.19 -11.63 -3.71
CA GLY A 268 -5.29 -12.53 -3.36
C GLY A 268 -5.49 -12.63 -1.85
N LYS A 269 -5.45 -13.84 -1.27
CA LYS A 269 -5.61 -14.07 0.17
C LYS A 269 -4.38 -13.69 1.02
N HIS A 270 -3.32 -13.21 0.39
CA HIS A 270 -2.06 -12.87 1.04
C HIS A 270 -1.88 -11.35 1.22
N ILE A 271 -2.99 -10.66 1.38
CA ILE A 271 -3.04 -9.25 1.73
C ILE A 271 -4.02 -9.05 2.89
N VAL A 272 -3.63 -8.23 3.86
CA VAL A 272 -4.46 -7.88 5.02
C VAL A 272 -4.40 -6.38 5.28
N PHE A 273 -5.41 -5.85 5.97
CA PHE A 273 -5.64 -4.43 6.12
C PHE A 273 -5.75 -4.04 7.58
N ILE A 274 -5.08 -2.96 7.96
CA ILE A 274 -5.13 -2.36 9.29
C ILE A 274 -5.29 -0.85 9.13
N ASN A 275 -6.34 -0.28 9.72
CA ASN A 275 -6.59 1.16 9.78
C ASN A 275 -6.34 1.67 11.20
N VAL A 276 -5.37 2.57 11.36
CA VAL A 276 -5.08 3.25 12.61
C VAL A 276 -5.74 4.62 12.59
N MET A 277 -6.79 4.78 13.38
CA MET A 277 -7.65 5.97 13.44
C MET A 277 -7.23 6.87 14.60
N ARG A 278 -6.08 7.54 14.43
CA ARG A 278 -5.51 8.50 15.38
C ARG A 278 -5.12 9.77 14.67
N ARG A 279 -5.19 10.92 15.35
CA ARG A 279 -4.83 12.22 14.78
C ARG A 279 -5.34 12.39 13.34
N MET A 280 -6.62 12.11 13.17
CA MET A 280 -7.28 12.09 11.86
C MET A 280 -7.54 13.52 11.37
N SER A 281 -6.52 14.17 10.84
CA SER A 281 -6.67 15.47 10.17
C SER A 281 -7.62 15.36 8.98
N VAL A 282 -8.25 16.47 8.61
CA VAL A 282 -8.97 16.63 7.33
C VAL A 282 -8.02 16.52 6.13
N ASP A 283 -6.71 16.67 6.37
CA ASP A 283 -5.67 16.58 5.35
C ASP A 283 -4.90 15.26 5.45
N CYS A 284 -4.37 14.85 4.31
CA CYS A 284 -3.49 13.69 4.22
C CYS A 284 -2.09 14.03 4.74
N ASP A 285 -1.32 13.03 5.19
CA ASP A 285 0.10 13.18 5.54
C ASP A 285 0.96 13.72 4.37
N CYS A 286 0.42 13.76 3.15
CA CYS A 286 1.03 14.42 2.00
C CYS A 286 0.96 15.97 2.08
N ALA A 287 0.20 16.54 2.99
CA ALA A 287 0.22 17.98 3.28
C ALA A 287 1.44 18.38 4.15
N GLY A 288 2.15 17.40 4.72
CA GLY A 288 3.34 17.65 5.53
C GLY A 288 3.03 18.57 6.71
N THR A 289 3.85 19.58 6.88
CA THR A 289 3.73 20.57 8.00
C THR A 289 2.54 21.53 7.84
N SER A 290 1.89 21.56 6.66
CA SER A 290 0.69 22.38 6.44
C SER A 290 -0.63 21.64 6.73
N ALA A 291 -0.56 20.37 7.15
CA ALA A 291 -1.76 19.61 7.53
C ALA A 291 -2.48 20.29 8.70
N ALA A 292 -3.79 20.44 8.58
CA ALA A 292 -4.64 20.98 9.64
C ALA A 292 -4.53 20.11 10.91
N GLU A 293 -4.60 20.76 12.08
CA GLU A 293 -4.67 20.03 13.35
C GLU A 293 -5.97 19.23 13.42
N PRO A 294 -5.93 17.96 13.80
CA PRO A 294 -7.15 17.14 13.96
C PRO A 294 -8.09 17.70 15.01
N THR A 295 -9.38 17.73 14.70
CA THR A 295 -10.45 18.13 15.65
C THR A 295 -11.17 16.92 16.23
N ILE A 296 -11.31 15.85 15.44
CA ILE A 296 -11.94 14.60 15.84
C ILE A 296 -11.06 13.83 16.85
N GLU A 297 -11.70 13.18 17.81
CA GLU A 297 -11.00 12.32 18.76
C GLU A 297 -10.38 11.07 18.10
N ASP A 298 -9.30 10.55 18.71
CA ASP A 298 -8.72 9.27 18.34
C ASP A 298 -9.74 8.14 18.58
N VAL A 299 -9.91 7.24 17.62
CA VAL A 299 -10.94 6.20 17.64
C VAL A 299 -10.39 4.85 18.05
N GLY A 300 -9.26 4.44 17.47
CA GLY A 300 -8.71 3.11 17.71
C GLY A 300 -7.99 2.51 16.51
N ILE A 301 -7.86 1.18 16.52
CA ILE A 301 -7.25 0.41 15.44
C ILE A 301 -8.25 -0.64 14.96
N LEU A 302 -8.44 -0.74 13.64
CA LEU A 302 -9.23 -1.79 13.00
C LEU A 302 -8.32 -2.74 12.23
N ALA A 303 -8.72 -4.00 12.12
CA ALA A 303 -8.02 -5.01 11.32
C ALA A 303 -9.01 -5.95 10.63
N SER A 304 -8.77 -6.24 9.35
CA SER A 304 -9.61 -7.16 8.55
C SER A 304 -8.83 -7.77 7.39
N THR A 305 -9.30 -8.90 6.90
CA THR A 305 -8.87 -9.47 5.61
C THR A 305 -9.71 -8.96 4.44
N ASP A 306 -10.70 -8.10 4.68
CA ASP A 306 -11.63 -7.57 3.70
C ASP A 306 -11.47 -6.04 3.58
N LEU A 307 -11.07 -5.59 2.39
CA LEU A 307 -10.74 -4.19 2.13
C LEU A 307 -11.97 -3.26 2.24
N LEU A 308 -13.08 -3.65 1.63
CA LEU A 308 -14.29 -2.83 1.67
C LEU A 308 -14.84 -2.74 3.09
N ALA A 309 -14.86 -3.87 3.80
CA ALA A 309 -15.38 -3.93 5.16
C ALA A 309 -14.60 -3.04 6.14
N ILE A 310 -13.27 -3.03 6.06
CA ILE A 310 -12.48 -2.21 7.00
C ILE A 310 -12.63 -0.73 6.71
N ASP A 311 -12.66 -0.32 5.45
CA ASP A 311 -12.83 1.09 5.10
C ASP A 311 -14.27 1.55 5.40
N GLN A 312 -15.29 0.72 5.15
CA GLN A 312 -16.67 0.99 5.56
C GLN A 312 -16.79 1.16 7.08
N ALA A 313 -16.24 0.21 7.85
CA ALA A 313 -16.27 0.28 9.31
C ALA A 313 -15.54 1.52 9.85
N SER A 314 -14.43 1.89 9.24
CA SER A 314 -13.68 3.11 9.62
C SER A 314 -14.51 4.37 9.38
N VAL A 315 -15.16 4.48 8.23
CA VAL A 315 -16.05 5.62 7.94
C VAL A 315 -17.23 5.65 8.89
N ASP A 316 -17.90 4.51 9.13
CA ASP A 316 -19.02 4.43 10.08
C ASP A 316 -18.63 4.91 11.48
N LEU A 317 -17.40 4.57 11.95
CA LEU A 317 -16.87 5.05 13.22
C LEU A 317 -16.57 6.56 13.20
N VAL A 318 -16.09 7.12 12.10
CA VAL A 318 -15.93 8.58 11.96
C VAL A 318 -17.27 9.28 12.18
N TYR A 319 -18.36 8.80 11.55
CA TYR A 319 -19.67 9.41 11.68
C TYR A 319 -20.27 9.29 13.10
N GLN A 320 -19.79 8.35 13.91
CA GLN A 320 -20.25 8.12 15.29
C GLN A 320 -19.38 8.81 16.35
N THR A 321 -18.20 9.30 15.98
CA THR A 321 -17.24 9.88 16.93
C THR A 321 -17.55 11.35 17.20
N ALA A 322 -17.26 11.81 18.41
CA ALA A 322 -17.42 13.22 18.78
C ALA A 322 -16.46 14.13 17.99
N HIS A 323 -16.85 15.40 17.81
CA HIS A 323 -16.05 16.41 17.11
C HIS A 323 -15.64 16.05 15.68
N ASN A 324 -16.47 15.27 14.99
CA ASN A 324 -16.23 14.73 13.65
C ASN A 324 -16.57 15.69 12.50
N HIS A 325 -17.16 16.85 12.78
CA HIS A 325 -17.78 17.74 11.80
C HIS A 325 -16.86 18.04 10.60
N ASP A 326 -15.62 18.42 10.86
CA ASP A 326 -14.67 18.83 9.81
C ASP A 326 -14.30 17.65 8.90
N LEU A 327 -14.12 16.48 9.49
CA LEU A 327 -13.77 15.27 8.72
C LEU A 327 -14.98 14.75 7.93
N VAL A 328 -16.18 14.80 8.50
CA VAL A 328 -17.43 14.47 7.81
C VAL A 328 -17.65 15.41 6.63
N GLU A 329 -17.53 16.73 6.84
CA GLU A 329 -17.61 17.71 5.76
C GLU A 329 -16.60 17.43 4.65
N ARG A 330 -15.34 17.10 5.01
CA ARG A 330 -14.32 16.74 4.04
C ARG A 330 -14.75 15.50 3.22
N ILE A 331 -15.28 14.46 3.86
CA ILE A 331 -15.74 13.24 3.20
C ILE A 331 -16.89 13.58 2.23
N GLU A 332 -17.90 14.31 2.70
CA GLU A 332 -19.10 14.62 1.92
C GLU A 332 -18.82 15.60 0.77
N SER A 333 -18.10 16.70 1.04
CA SER A 333 -17.80 17.71 0.02
C SER A 333 -16.94 17.19 -1.13
N ARG A 334 -16.21 16.10 -0.92
CA ARG A 334 -15.38 15.43 -1.93
C ARG A 334 -16.04 14.18 -2.51
N VAL A 335 -17.30 13.90 -2.18
CA VAL A 335 -18.02 12.68 -2.60
C VAL A 335 -17.25 11.41 -2.16
N GLY A 336 -16.61 11.48 -0.99
CA GLY A 336 -15.70 10.41 -0.50
C GLY A 336 -16.36 9.05 -0.36
N MET A 337 -17.68 9.00 -0.06
CA MET A 337 -18.46 7.76 0.03
C MET A 337 -18.46 6.96 -1.28
N HIS A 338 -18.28 7.61 -2.43
CA HIS A 338 -18.19 6.94 -3.72
C HIS A 338 -16.99 5.97 -3.82
N GLN A 339 -15.96 6.11 -2.96
CA GLN A 339 -14.90 5.10 -2.84
C GLN A 339 -15.47 3.73 -2.46
N LEU A 340 -16.40 3.70 -1.50
CA LEU A 340 -17.03 2.46 -1.02
C LEU A 340 -17.95 1.86 -2.10
N GLU A 341 -18.69 2.71 -2.82
CA GLU A 341 -19.55 2.29 -3.93
C GLU A 341 -18.75 1.72 -5.09
N ALA A 342 -17.64 2.37 -5.46
CA ALA A 342 -16.74 1.88 -6.50
C ALA A 342 -16.10 0.53 -6.12
N MET A 343 -15.65 0.36 -4.88
CA MET A 343 -15.15 -0.93 -4.38
C MET A 343 -16.24 -2.02 -4.43
N ARG A 344 -17.46 -1.69 -4.04
CA ARG A 344 -18.61 -2.63 -4.09
C ARG A 344 -18.89 -3.07 -5.52
N SER A 345 -18.94 -2.13 -6.45
CA SER A 345 -19.22 -2.42 -7.87
C SER A 345 -18.16 -3.32 -8.51
N LEU A 346 -16.92 -3.22 -8.05
CA LEU A 346 -15.80 -4.06 -8.49
C LEU A 346 -15.65 -5.39 -7.72
N GLY A 347 -16.54 -5.67 -6.75
CA GLY A 347 -16.50 -6.88 -5.95
C GLY A 347 -15.25 -7.00 -5.08
N MET A 348 -14.79 -5.90 -4.49
CA MET A 348 -13.56 -5.82 -3.70
C MET A 348 -13.75 -6.18 -2.22
N GLY A 349 -14.83 -6.82 -1.86
CA GLY A 349 -15.15 -7.23 -0.50
C GLY A 349 -16.62 -7.02 -0.17
N SER A 350 -16.94 -6.97 1.12
CA SER A 350 -18.30 -6.83 1.64
C SER A 350 -18.49 -5.51 2.37
N ASP A 351 -19.56 -4.78 2.04
CA ASP A 351 -20.06 -3.64 2.83
C ASP A 351 -20.79 -4.07 4.10
N ARG A 352 -21.03 -5.38 4.26
CA ARG A 352 -21.68 -5.99 5.42
C ARG A 352 -20.60 -6.61 6.30
N TYR A 353 -20.42 -6.07 7.49
CA TYR A 353 -19.40 -6.55 8.42
C TYR A 353 -19.95 -6.84 9.82
N ALA A 354 -19.17 -7.58 10.60
CA ALA A 354 -19.35 -7.71 12.05
C ALA A 354 -18.13 -7.07 12.71
N LEU A 355 -18.37 -6.00 13.48
CA LEU A 355 -17.35 -5.38 14.31
C LEU A 355 -17.19 -6.19 15.60
N SER A 356 -15.98 -6.63 15.89
CA SER A 356 -15.62 -7.38 17.10
C SER A 356 -14.60 -6.57 17.89
N GLU A 357 -15.03 -5.96 18.99
CA GLU A 357 -14.15 -5.25 19.92
C GLU A 357 -13.31 -6.25 20.71
N VAL A 358 -11.98 -5.99 20.84
CA VAL A 358 -10.97 -6.84 21.49
C VAL A 358 -10.05 -6.04 22.40
#